data_aefc67d1174ceb5458f9475d9e33afec
#
_entry.id   aefc67d1174ceb5458f9475d9e33afec
#
_cell.length_a   1.000
_cell.length_b   1.000
_cell.length_c   1.000
_cell.angle_alpha   90.00
_cell.angle_beta   90.00
_cell.angle_gamma   90.00
#
_symmetry.space_group_name_H-M   'P 1'
#
loop_
_entity.id
_entity.type
_entity.pdbx_description
1 polymer ?
#
loop_
_entity_poly.entity_id
_entity_poly.type
_entity_poly.pdbx_seq_one_letter_code
_entity_poly.pdbx_strand_id
1 'polypeptide(L)'
;MDIGNIKKYADLAFSVAQSKRNALENLRSRQLIAYNECLFRADAQTINLVKALKDMSDNFVVLDVNDNPCEIKDPKEFLEKLIERNQETLNAYNQLHKDFANKRLK
;
A
#
# COMPACT_ATOMS: atom_id res chain seq x y z
N MET A 1 -40.44 -1.86 -13.55
CA MET A 1 -39.06 -2.18 -13.23
C MET A 1 -38.99 -3.58 -12.63
N ASP A 2 -38.19 -4.44 -13.23
CA ASP A 2 -38.09 -5.83 -12.81
C ASP A 2 -37.22 -5.96 -11.56
N ILE A 3 -37.75 -6.58 -10.52
CA ILE A 3 -37.04 -6.81 -9.25
C ILE A 3 -35.78 -7.64 -9.47
N GLY A 4 -35.81 -8.58 -10.43
CA GLY A 4 -34.62 -9.38 -10.79
C GLY A 4 -33.45 -8.57 -11.30
N ASN A 5 -33.71 -7.49 -12.06
CA ASN A 5 -32.66 -6.62 -12.56
C ASN A 5 -32.02 -5.77 -11.46
N ILE A 6 -32.81 -5.30 -10.51
CA ILE A 6 -32.31 -4.54 -9.36
C ILE A 6 -31.40 -5.43 -8.52
N LYS A 7 -31.78 -6.68 -8.30
CA LYS A 7 -30.97 -7.64 -7.55
C LYS A 7 -29.64 -7.93 -8.25
N LYS A 8 -29.63 -8.10 -9.57
CA LYS A 8 -28.41 -8.32 -10.34
C LYS A 8 -27.46 -7.13 -10.23
N TYR A 9 -27.95 -5.89 -10.31
CA TYR A 9 -27.15 -4.70 -10.14
C TYR A 9 -26.55 -4.60 -8.74
N ALA A 10 -27.33 -4.91 -7.71
CA ALA A 10 -26.85 -4.89 -6.32
C ALA A 10 -25.78 -5.94 -6.10
N ASP A 11 -25.96 -7.15 -6.63
CA ASP A 11 -24.98 -8.25 -6.52
C ASP A 11 -23.70 -7.90 -7.22
N LEU A 12 -23.76 -7.30 -8.43
CA LEU A 12 -22.57 -6.86 -9.18
C LEU A 12 -21.81 -5.77 -8.43
N ALA A 13 -22.53 -4.76 -7.91
CA ALA A 13 -21.91 -3.68 -7.15
C ALA A 13 -21.22 -4.20 -5.89
N PHE A 14 -21.84 -5.16 -5.19
CA PHE A 14 -21.27 -5.81 -4.03
C PHE A 14 -19.99 -6.58 -4.40
N SER A 15 -20.01 -7.35 -5.49
CA SER A 15 -18.86 -8.12 -5.96
C SER A 15 -17.67 -7.21 -6.32
N VAL A 16 -17.93 -6.08 -7.00
CA VAL A 16 -16.89 -5.11 -7.35
C VAL A 16 -16.28 -4.49 -6.09
N ALA A 17 -17.12 -4.10 -5.12
CA ALA A 17 -16.68 -3.53 -3.86
C ALA A 17 -15.81 -4.52 -3.06
N GLN A 18 -16.23 -5.79 -3.03
CA GLN A 18 -15.49 -6.86 -2.35
C GLN A 18 -14.15 -7.12 -3.01
N SER A 19 -14.11 -7.18 -4.34
CA SER A 19 -12.87 -7.35 -5.11
C SER A 19 -11.90 -6.20 -4.88
N LYS A 20 -12.40 -4.97 -4.83
CA LYS A 20 -11.61 -3.78 -4.54
C LYS A 20 -11.01 -3.83 -3.14
N ARG A 21 -11.81 -4.22 -2.15
CA ARG A 21 -11.37 -4.37 -0.77
C ARG A 21 -10.28 -5.42 -0.65
N ASN A 22 -10.46 -6.58 -1.28
CA ASN A 22 -9.47 -7.67 -1.28
C ASN A 22 -8.16 -7.21 -1.94
N ALA A 23 -8.24 -6.46 -3.04
CA ALA A 23 -7.08 -5.90 -3.72
C ALA A 23 -6.31 -4.93 -2.82
N LEU A 24 -7.02 -4.07 -2.07
CA LEU A 24 -6.40 -3.15 -1.12
C LEU A 24 -5.73 -3.86 0.04
N GLU A 25 -6.35 -4.91 0.58
CA GLU A 25 -5.76 -5.72 1.64
C GLU A 25 -4.48 -6.42 1.16
N ASN A 26 -4.51 -6.98 -0.05
CA ASN A 26 -3.33 -7.60 -0.67
C ASN A 26 -2.22 -6.57 -0.91
N LEU A 27 -2.57 -5.37 -1.35
CA LEU A 27 -1.64 -4.26 -1.52
C LEU A 27 -0.92 -3.96 -0.21
N ARG A 28 -1.68 -3.78 0.86
CA ARG A 28 -1.14 -3.45 2.18
C ARG A 28 -0.18 -4.51 2.70
N SER A 29 -0.49 -5.79 2.46
CA SER A 29 0.39 -6.88 2.87
C SER A 29 1.69 -6.92 2.06
N ARG A 30 1.67 -6.45 0.81
CA ARG A 30 2.85 -6.37 -0.06
C ARG A 30 3.71 -5.14 0.20
N GLN A 31 3.19 -4.14 0.90
CA GLN A 31 3.91 -2.90 1.21
C GLN A 31 4.91 -3.04 2.35
N LEU A 32 5.26 -4.25 2.72
CA LEU A 32 6.20 -4.50 3.80
C LEU A 32 7.62 -4.66 3.25
N ILE A 33 8.58 -4.04 3.94
CA ILE A 33 10.00 -4.24 3.67
C ILE A 33 10.72 -4.59 4.96
N ALA A 34 11.78 -5.37 4.84
CA ALA A 34 12.67 -5.69 5.96
C ALA A 34 13.92 -4.80 5.89
N TYR A 35 14.31 -4.22 7.00
CA TYR A 35 15.50 -3.39 7.12
C TYR A 35 16.08 -3.53 8.53
N ASN A 36 17.35 -3.90 8.65
CA ASN A 36 18.03 -4.10 9.94
C ASN A 36 17.23 -5.00 10.89
N GLU A 37 16.72 -6.12 10.40
CA GLU A 37 15.92 -7.09 11.16
C GLU A 37 14.58 -6.52 11.67
N CYS A 38 14.19 -5.34 11.20
CA CYS A 38 12.90 -4.71 11.48
C CYS A 38 12.02 -4.79 10.25
N LEU A 39 10.71 -4.71 10.45
CA LEU A 39 9.72 -4.79 9.38
C LEU A 39 8.97 -3.46 9.30
N PHE A 40 9.01 -2.82 8.14
CA PHE A 40 8.39 -1.52 7.91
C PHE A 40 7.33 -1.59 6.83
N ARG A 41 6.31 -0.74 6.97
CA ARG A 41 5.31 -0.57 5.93
C ARG A 41 5.73 0.59 5.02
N ALA A 42 5.83 0.31 3.72
CA ALA A 42 6.23 1.30 2.72
C ALA A 42 5.01 2.13 2.26
N ASP A 43 4.31 2.73 3.21
CA ASP A 43 3.16 3.61 2.95
C ASP A 43 3.57 5.08 2.96
N ALA A 44 2.66 5.95 2.54
CA ALA A 44 2.94 7.39 2.45
C ALA A 44 3.30 8.00 3.79
N GLN A 45 2.67 7.54 4.87
CA GLN A 45 2.92 8.04 6.22
C GLN A 45 4.36 7.74 6.66
N THR A 46 4.81 6.51 6.47
CA THR A 46 6.18 6.10 6.80
C THR A 46 7.20 6.84 5.94
N ILE A 47 6.94 6.96 4.64
CA ILE A 47 7.82 7.68 3.71
C ILE A 47 7.96 9.15 4.12
N ASN A 48 6.86 9.82 4.46
CA ASN A 48 6.88 11.21 4.87
C ASN A 48 7.63 11.40 6.19
N LEU A 49 7.45 10.50 7.15
CA LEU A 49 8.17 10.54 8.42
C LEU A 49 9.69 10.40 8.20
N VAL A 50 10.09 9.41 7.43
CA VAL A 50 11.51 9.15 7.14
C VAL A 50 12.13 10.32 6.39
N LYS A 51 11.42 10.90 5.43
CA LYS A 51 11.88 12.07 4.69
C LYS A 51 12.11 13.27 5.62
N ALA A 52 11.17 13.53 6.52
CA ALA A 52 11.28 14.62 7.48
C ALA A 52 12.46 14.41 8.43
N LEU A 53 12.64 13.20 8.94
CA LEU A 53 13.75 12.87 9.84
C LEU A 53 15.11 12.94 9.14
N LYS A 54 15.17 12.49 7.89
CA LYS A 54 16.37 12.54 7.07
C LYS A 54 16.85 13.97 6.86
N ASP A 55 15.94 14.92 6.69
CA ASP A 55 16.29 16.33 6.53
C ASP A 55 16.85 16.94 7.81
N MET A 56 16.56 16.34 8.97
CA MET A 56 17.00 16.83 10.27
C MET A 56 18.25 16.13 10.80
N SER A 57 18.49 14.88 10.43
CA SER A 57 19.57 14.07 10.98
C SER A 57 19.99 12.96 10.02
N ASP A 58 21.28 12.60 10.06
CA ASP A 58 21.82 11.50 9.27
C ASP A 58 21.60 10.15 9.95
N ASN A 59 21.09 10.14 11.18
CA ASN A 59 20.87 8.93 11.96
C ASN A 59 19.70 9.16 12.91
N PHE A 60 18.73 8.25 12.91
CA PHE A 60 17.54 8.38 13.76
C PHE A 60 16.96 7.00 14.06
N VAL A 61 16.04 6.98 15.04
CA VAL A 61 15.32 5.77 15.43
C VAL A 61 13.86 5.91 15.05
N VAL A 62 13.29 4.87 14.44
CA VAL A 62 11.85 4.78 14.15
C VAL A 62 11.32 3.44 14.64
N LEU A 63 10.03 3.40 14.97
CA LEU A 63 9.38 2.16 15.34
C LEU A 63 8.96 1.40 14.08
N ASP A 64 9.17 0.07 14.11
CA ASP A 64 8.70 -0.79 13.04
C ASP A 64 7.21 -1.16 13.23
N VAL A 65 6.67 -2.04 12.38
CA VAL A 65 5.25 -2.44 12.46
C VAL A 65 4.92 -3.19 13.74
N ASN A 66 5.92 -3.73 14.44
CA ASN A 66 5.77 -4.45 15.70
C ASN A 66 6.14 -3.58 16.91
N ASP A 67 6.26 -2.27 16.73
CA ASP A 67 6.63 -1.29 17.76
C ASP A 67 8.05 -1.51 18.32
N ASN A 68 8.91 -2.16 17.56
CA ASN A 68 10.32 -2.30 17.92
C ASN A 68 11.10 -1.07 17.45
N PRO A 69 11.96 -0.48 18.31
CA PRO A 69 12.81 0.62 17.88
C PRO A 69 13.88 0.12 16.91
N CYS A 70 14.02 0.80 15.78
CA CYS A 70 14.99 0.44 14.76
C CYS A 70 15.85 1.66 14.41
N GLU A 71 17.15 1.50 14.49
CA GLU A 71 18.11 2.54 14.16
C GLU A 71 18.34 2.56 12.64
N ILE A 72 18.13 3.72 12.03
CA ILE A 72 18.31 3.92 10.59
C ILE A 72 19.65 4.62 10.39
N LYS A 73 20.66 3.85 9.95
CA LYS A 73 22.02 4.34 9.77
C LYS A 73 22.26 4.93 8.40
N ASP A 74 21.50 4.47 7.39
CA ASP A 74 21.55 5.01 6.03
C ASP A 74 20.15 5.44 5.60
N PRO A 75 19.71 6.65 6.01
CA PRO A 75 18.36 7.13 5.71
C PRO A 75 18.07 7.26 4.21
N LYS A 76 19.08 7.60 3.41
CA LYS A 76 18.91 7.74 1.96
C LYS A 76 18.55 6.40 1.32
N GLU A 77 19.31 5.35 1.63
CA GLU A 77 19.06 4.00 1.13
C GLU A 77 17.72 3.49 1.61
N PHE A 78 17.39 3.69 2.89
CA PHE A 78 16.13 3.27 3.47
C PHE A 78 14.94 3.96 2.79
N LEU A 79 15.03 5.27 2.56
CA LEU A 79 13.99 6.04 1.88
C LEU A 79 13.80 5.55 0.44
N GLU A 80 14.88 5.28 -0.29
CA GLU A 80 14.82 4.76 -1.65
C GLU A 80 14.09 3.41 -1.69
N LYS A 81 14.39 2.51 -0.74
CA LYS A 81 13.73 1.21 -0.64
C LYS A 81 12.22 1.34 -0.34
N LEU A 82 11.87 2.26 0.55
CA LEU A 82 10.47 2.53 0.88
C LEU A 82 9.70 3.04 -0.33
N ILE A 83 10.26 4.00 -1.05
CA ILE A 83 9.62 4.60 -2.23
C ILE A 83 9.48 3.55 -3.34
N GLU A 84 10.52 2.77 -3.58
CA GLU A 84 10.48 1.71 -4.59
C GLU A 84 9.38 0.70 -4.31
N ARG A 85 9.30 0.19 -3.08
CA ARG A 85 8.26 -0.76 -2.70
C ARG A 85 6.86 -0.15 -2.78
N ASN A 86 6.71 1.09 -2.34
CA ASN A 86 5.45 1.82 -2.44
C ASN A 86 4.99 1.92 -3.89
N GLN A 87 5.88 2.32 -4.81
CA GLN A 87 5.53 2.47 -6.22
C GLN A 87 5.24 1.14 -6.90
N GLU A 88 5.99 0.09 -6.59
CA GLU A 88 5.71 -1.26 -7.10
C GLU A 88 4.30 -1.71 -6.74
N THR A 89 3.91 -1.53 -5.48
CA THR A 89 2.60 -1.96 -5.01
C THR A 89 1.47 -1.10 -5.57
N LEU A 90 1.68 0.22 -5.68
CA LEU A 90 0.68 1.11 -6.28
C LEU A 90 0.52 0.85 -7.79
N ASN A 91 1.60 0.53 -8.49
CA ASN A 91 1.53 0.19 -9.90
C ASN A 91 0.74 -1.10 -10.11
N ALA A 92 0.95 -2.10 -9.26
CA ALA A 92 0.17 -3.34 -9.29
C ALA A 92 -1.31 -3.08 -9.03
N TYR A 93 -1.63 -2.25 -8.04
CA TYR A 93 -3.01 -1.86 -7.74
C TYR A 93 -3.64 -1.08 -8.89
N ASN A 94 -2.89 -0.16 -9.49
CA ASN A 94 -3.35 0.61 -10.64
C ASN A 94 -3.72 -0.29 -11.82
N GLN A 95 -2.92 -1.33 -12.06
CA GLN A 95 -3.20 -2.28 -13.12
C GLN A 95 -4.50 -3.06 -12.85
N LEU A 96 -4.70 -3.51 -11.62
CA LEU A 96 -5.95 -4.16 -11.21
C LEU A 96 -7.15 -3.22 -11.36
N HIS A 97 -6.99 -1.96 -11.00
CA HIS A 97 -8.04 -0.95 -11.14
C HIS A 97 -8.43 -0.74 -12.61
N LYS A 98 -7.46 -0.69 -13.51
CA LYS A 98 -7.71 -0.60 -14.95
C LYS A 98 -8.45 -1.83 -15.47
N ASP A 99 -8.07 -3.01 -15.00
CA ASP A 99 -8.72 -4.26 -15.38
C ASP A 99 -10.19 -4.28 -14.93
N PHE A 100 -10.49 -3.80 -13.71
CA PHE A 100 -11.85 -3.67 -13.22
C PHE A 100 -12.65 -2.66 -14.05
N ALA A 101 -12.06 -1.52 -14.40
CA ALA A 101 -12.70 -0.51 -15.22
C ALA A 101 -13.03 -1.06 -16.62
N ASN A 102 -12.11 -1.82 -17.22
CA ASN A 102 -12.32 -2.45 -18.52
C ASN A 102 -13.46 -3.48 -18.48
N LYS A 103 -13.54 -4.26 -17.40
CA LYS A 103 -14.64 -5.20 -17.20
C LYS A 103 -15.99 -4.52 -17.05
N ARG A 104 -16.03 -3.32 -16.44
CA ARG A 104 -17.27 -2.54 -16.31
C ARG A 104 -17.79 -2.01 -17.63
N LEU A 105 -16.88 -1.71 -18.56
CA LEU A 105 -17.23 -1.15 -19.87
C LEU A 105 -17.70 -2.22 -20.86
N LYS A 106 -17.53 -3.47 -20.53
CA LYS A 106 -18.03 -4.61 -21.31
C LYS A 106 -19.33 -5.13 -20.72
#